data_632b549cb61077bd5e1f2e5e3df33904
#
_entry.id   632b549cb61077bd5e1f2e5e3df33904
#
_cell.length_a   1.000
_cell.length_b   1.000
_cell.length_c   1.000
_cell.angle_alpha   90.00
_cell.angle_beta   90.00
_cell.angle_gamma   90.00
#
_symmetry.space_group_name_H-M   'P 1'
#
loop_
_entity.id
_entity.type
_entity.pdbx_description
1 polymer ?
#
loop_
_entity_poly.entity_id
_entity_poly.type
_entity_poly.pdbx_seq_one_letter_code
_entity_poly.pdbx_strand_id
1 'polypeptide(L)'
;MDQKMHDKGLEIRKAVLGEAYVNNALKNVDSFNQPFQDLLNEYCWGSVWGREELPRKTRSMLNIAMISILNRPHELRVHLKGALTNGVSRDEIREILMQVAIYAGMPAAVDSFRIAREVFTEIDKG
;
A
#
# COMPACT_ATOMS: atom_id res chain seq x y z
N MET A 1 9.45 3.28 22.42
CA MET A 1 9.56 2.97 20.97
C MET A 1 10.94 2.39 20.67
N ASP A 2 10.98 1.36 19.83
CA ASP A 2 12.24 0.82 19.32
C ASP A 2 12.71 1.68 18.13
N GLN A 3 13.70 2.52 18.34
CA GLN A 3 14.18 3.46 17.33
C GLN A 3 14.78 2.75 16.10
N LYS A 4 15.49 1.66 16.31
CA LYS A 4 16.06 0.86 15.23
C LYS A 4 14.96 0.30 14.31
N MET A 5 13.92 -0.25 14.89
CA MET A 5 12.79 -0.81 14.15
C MET A 5 12.00 0.29 13.45
N HIS A 6 11.84 1.45 14.10
CA HIS A 6 11.21 2.62 13.51
C HIS A 6 11.96 3.08 12.25
N ASP A 7 13.28 3.20 12.33
CA ASP A 7 14.09 3.68 11.23
C ASP A 7 14.13 2.68 10.07
N LYS A 8 14.21 1.39 10.39
CA LYS A 8 14.09 0.31 9.41
C LYS A 8 12.73 0.39 8.69
N GLY A 9 11.67 0.59 9.46
CA GLY A 9 10.31 0.71 8.91
C GLY A 9 10.16 1.92 7.99
N LEU A 10 10.69 3.05 8.38
CA LEU A 10 10.63 4.25 7.55
C LEU A 10 11.34 4.04 6.20
N GLU A 11 12.48 3.39 6.21
CA GLU A 11 13.23 3.05 5.00
C GLU A 11 12.41 2.13 4.08
N ILE A 12 11.80 1.08 4.64
CA ILE A 12 10.95 0.14 3.88
C ILE A 12 9.73 0.87 3.32
N ARG A 13 9.07 1.68 4.13
CA ARG A 13 7.90 2.48 3.72
C ARG A 13 8.22 3.34 2.51
N LYS A 14 9.36 4.03 2.53
CA LYS A 14 9.83 4.85 1.40
C LYS A 14 10.12 4.00 0.16
N ALA A 15 10.72 2.82 0.34
CA ALA A 15 11.02 1.94 -0.79
C ALA A 15 9.75 1.41 -1.46
N VAL A 16 8.70 1.13 -0.70
CA VAL A 16 7.44 0.57 -1.22
C VAL A 16 6.53 1.66 -1.78
N LEU A 17 6.29 2.72 -1.00
CA LEU A 17 5.30 3.75 -1.35
C LEU A 17 5.90 4.93 -2.13
N GLY A 18 7.20 5.02 -2.20
CA GLY A 18 7.90 6.14 -2.84
C GLY A 18 8.30 7.20 -1.84
N GLU A 19 9.51 7.71 -2.03
CA GLU A 19 10.11 8.69 -1.11
C GLU A 19 9.32 10.00 -1.08
N ALA A 20 8.87 10.47 -2.24
CA ALA A 20 8.11 11.74 -2.34
C ALA A 20 6.79 11.67 -1.57
N TYR A 21 6.05 10.57 -1.72
CA TYR A 21 4.78 10.37 -1.00
C TYR A 21 5.02 10.36 0.51
N VAL A 22 5.99 9.58 0.97
CA VAL A 22 6.28 9.44 2.41
C VAL A 22 6.78 10.76 2.99
N ASN A 23 7.68 11.46 2.30
CA ASN A 23 8.17 12.75 2.76
C ASN A 23 7.05 13.79 2.86
N ASN A 24 6.11 13.78 1.92
CA ASN A 24 4.94 14.66 2.00
C ASN A 24 4.06 14.33 3.21
N ALA A 25 3.83 13.05 3.47
CA ALA A 25 3.08 12.62 4.66
C ALA A 25 3.77 13.08 5.95
N LEU A 26 5.10 12.97 6.01
CA LEU A 26 5.87 13.38 7.19
C LEU A 26 5.86 14.90 7.42
N LYS A 27 5.74 15.71 6.36
CA LYS A 27 5.62 17.16 6.50
C LYS A 27 4.36 17.60 7.22
N ASN A 28 3.32 16.78 7.19
CA ASN A 28 2.03 17.07 7.80
C ASN A 28 1.88 16.48 9.20
N VAL A 29 2.98 15.97 9.76
CA VAL A 29 2.99 15.41 11.11
C VAL A 29 3.08 16.52 12.14
N ASP A 30 2.24 16.44 13.16
CA ASP A 30 2.20 17.36 14.30
C ASP A 30 2.07 16.55 15.60
N SER A 31 1.89 17.24 16.71
CA SER A 31 1.78 16.58 18.02
C SER A 31 0.57 15.63 18.11
N PHE A 32 -0.47 15.87 17.30
CA PHE A 32 -1.67 15.02 17.32
C PHE A 32 -1.39 13.65 16.71
N ASN A 33 -0.74 13.61 15.54
CA ASN A 33 -0.56 12.36 14.80
C ASN A 33 0.84 11.74 14.88
N GLN A 34 1.80 12.41 15.55
CA GLN A 34 3.16 11.86 15.70
C GLN A 34 3.17 10.45 16.30
N PRO A 35 2.45 10.18 17.42
CA PRO A 35 2.44 8.82 17.98
C PRO A 35 1.92 7.78 16.99
N PHE A 36 0.94 8.14 16.18
CA PHE A 36 0.40 7.24 15.15
C PHE A 36 1.43 6.98 14.04
N GLN A 37 2.13 8.01 13.58
CA GLN A 37 3.18 7.84 12.57
C GLN A 37 4.33 6.99 13.10
N ASP A 38 4.68 7.16 14.38
CA ASP A 38 5.70 6.31 15.02
C ASP A 38 5.26 4.85 15.05
N LEU A 39 4.00 4.60 15.37
CA LEU A 39 3.40 3.26 15.38
C LEU A 39 3.44 2.63 13.97
N LEU A 40 3.06 3.40 12.95
CA LEU A 40 3.12 2.95 11.56
C LEU A 40 4.53 2.54 11.17
N ASN A 41 5.50 3.38 11.44
CA ASN A 41 6.88 3.11 11.03
C ASN A 41 7.48 1.94 11.80
N GLU A 42 7.25 1.85 13.11
CA GLU A 42 7.80 0.79 13.94
C GLU A 42 7.13 -0.56 13.70
N TYR A 43 5.83 -0.62 13.79
CA TYR A 43 5.11 -1.90 13.77
C TYR A 43 4.66 -2.32 12.37
N CYS A 44 4.00 -1.45 11.64
CA CYS A 44 3.52 -1.82 10.30
C CYS A 44 4.69 -2.05 9.36
N TRP A 45 5.51 -1.03 9.17
CA TRP A 45 6.59 -1.09 8.19
C TRP A 45 7.85 -1.76 8.71
N GLY A 46 8.16 -1.60 9.99
CA GLY A 46 9.33 -2.23 10.60
C GLY A 46 9.07 -3.70 10.93
N SER A 47 8.14 -3.94 11.86
CA SER A 47 7.93 -5.29 12.39
C SER A 47 7.24 -6.23 11.42
N VAL A 48 6.29 -5.76 10.61
CA VAL A 48 5.56 -6.64 9.69
C VAL A 48 6.17 -6.64 8.30
N TRP A 49 6.27 -5.50 7.65
CA TRP A 49 6.85 -5.43 6.30
C TRP A 49 8.34 -5.79 6.27
N GLY A 50 9.02 -5.65 7.40
CA GLY A 50 10.43 -6.04 7.54
C GLY A 50 10.67 -7.54 7.67
N ARG A 51 9.62 -8.35 7.81
CA ARG A 51 9.76 -9.81 7.87
C ARG A 51 10.00 -10.36 6.47
N GLU A 52 10.95 -11.29 6.36
CA GLU A 52 11.37 -11.86 5.08
C GLU A 52 10.57 -13.09 4.66
N GLU A 53 9.70 -13.59 5.53
CA GLU A 53 8.91 -14.80 5.29
C GLU A 53 7.89 -14.67 4.17
N LEU A 54 7.49 -13.42 3.83
CA LEU A 54 6.75 -13.11 2.62
C LEU A 54 7.48 -12.02 1.84
N PRO A 55 7.66 -12.18 0.53
CA PRO A 55 8.23 -11.12 -0.31
C PRO A 55 7.36 -9.87 -0.29
N ARG A 56 7.96 -8.71 -0.51
CA ARG A 56 7.22 -7.44 -0.60
C ARG A 56 6.15 -7.47 -1.68
N LYS A 57 6.42 -8.12 -2.81
CA LYS A 57 5.45 -8.33 -3.87
C LYS A 57 4.17 -8.99 -3.34
N THR A 58 4.31 -10.07 -2.59
CA THR A 58 3.18 -10.80 -2.00
C THR A 58 2.43 -9.95 -0.99
N ARG A 59 3.14 -9.20 -0.15
CA ARG A 59 2.49 -8.29 0.82
C ARG A 59 1.66 -7.22 0.12
N SER A 60 2.17 -6.65 -0.98
CA SER A 60 1.41 -5.72 -1.80
C SER A 60 0.16 -6.33 -2.40
N MET A 61 0.23 -7.57 -2.87
CA MET A 61 -0.93 -8.30 -3.42
C MET A 61 -2.01 -8.50 -2.36
N LEU A 62 -1.62 -8.89 -1.16
CA LEU A 62 -2.54 -9.03 -0.02
C LEU A 62 -3.21 -7.70 0.32
N ASN A 63 -2.44 -6.61 0.33
CA ASN A 63 -2.97 -5.29 0.65
C ASN A 63 -3.98 -4.80 -0.39
N ILE A 64 -3.72 -5.04 -1.67
CA ILE A 64 -4.69 -4.69 -2.71
C ILE A 64 -6.03 -5.37 -2.43
N ALA A 65 -6.02 -6.66 -2.12
CA ALA A 65 -7.25 -7.40 -1.83
C ALA A 65 -7.94 -6.87 -0.58
N MET A 66 -7.21 -6.73 0.52
CA MET A 66 -7.79 -6.29 1.79
C MET A 66 -8.35 -4.87 1.72
N ILE A 67 -7.60 -3.95 1.14
CA ILE A 67 -8.00 -2.54 1.05
C ILE A 67 -9.20 -2.37 0.10
N SER A 68 -9.26 -3.16 -0.97
CA SER A 68 -10.43 -3.19 -1.86
C SER A 68 -11.69 -3.58 -1.11
N ILE A 69 -11.62 -4.60 -0.26
CA ILE A 69 -12.75 -5.06 0.55
C ILE A 69 -13.15 -4.02 1.60
N LEU A 70 -12.16 -3.36 2.21
CA LEU A 70 -12.39 -2.32 3.22
C LEU A 70 -12.96 -1.02 2.63
N ASN A 71 -12.97 -0.89 1.31
CA ASN A 71 -13.46 0.29 0.61
C ASN A 71 -12.73 1.57 1.06
N ARG A 72 -11.41 1.59 0.89
CA ARG A 72 -10.54 2.73 1.22
C ARG A 72 -9.84 3.22 -0.06
N PRO A 73 -10.51 4.06 -0.88
CA PRO A 73 -10.01 4.42 -2.21
C PRO A 73 -8.65 5.12 -2.19
N HIS A 74 -8.41 6.02 -1.23
CA HIS A 74 -7.12 6.70 -1.12
C HIS A 74 -5.99 5.72 -0.86
N GLU A 75 -6.15 4.85 0.13
CA GLU A 75 -5.15 3.84 0.47
C GLU A 75 -4.96 2.83 -0.67
N LEU A 76 -6.04 2.50 -1.37
CA LEU A 76 -5.95 1.60 -2.52
C LEU A 76 -5.06 2.20 -3.62
N ARG A 77 -5.21 3.50 -3.92
CA ARG A 77 -4.34 4.18 -4.89
C ARG A 77 -2.88 4.08 -4.50
N VAL A 78 -2.58 4.36 -3.25
CA VAL A 78 -1.21 4.32 -2.73
C VAL A 78 -0.62 2.92 -2.86
N HIS A 79 -1.39 1.91 -2.47
CA HIS A 79 -0.92 0.51 -2.50
C HIS A 79 -0.90 -0.09 -3.90
N LEU A 80 -1.72 0.38 -4.83
CA LEU A 80 -1.60 -0.01 -6.24
C LEU A 80 -0.27 0.47 -6.83
N LYS A 81 0.10 1.70 -6.56
CA LYS A 81 1.40 2.25 -6.98
C LYS A 81 2.55 1.48 -6.34
N GLY A 82 2.45 1.22 -5.02
CA GLY A 82 3.45 0.43 -4.31
C GLY A 82 3.57 -1.00 -4.83
N ALA A 83 2.46 -1.61 -5.20
CA ALA A 83 2.45 -2.95 -5.78
C ALA A 83 3.21 -3.01 -7.10
N LEU A 84 2.99 -2.04 -7.98
CA LEU A 84 3.72 -1.95 -9.24
C LEU A 84 5.22 -1.78 -8.98
N THR A 85 5.59 -0.96 -8.01
CA THR A 85 6.98 -0.79 -7.57
C THR A 85 7.59 -2.11 -7.11
N ASN A 86 6.82 -2.93 -6.41
CA ASN A 86 7.26 -4.23 -5.88
C ASN A 86 7.17 -5.36 -6.90
N GLY A 87 6.86 -5.07 -8.16
CA GLY A 87 6.88 -6.04 -9.23
C GLY A 87 5.56 -6.76 -9.50
N VAL A 88 4.46 -6.31 -8.90
CA VAL A 88 3.13 -6.83 -9.24
C VAL A 88 2.76 -6.28 -10.61
N SER A 89 2.35 -7.14 -11.54
CA SER A 89 1.93 -6.73 -12.87
C SER A 89 0.48 -6.26 -12.88
N ARG A 90 0.11 -5.50 -13.93
CA ARG A 90 -1.29 -5.11 -14.13
C ARG A 90 -2.20 -6.33 -14.31
N ASP A 91 -1.70 -7.36 -14.96
CA ASP A 91 -2.43 -8.62 -15.13
C ASP A 91 -2.66 -9.31 -13.79
N GLU A 92 -1.65 -9.30 -12.91
CA GLU A 92 -1.80 -9.85 -11.56
C GLU A 92 -2.80 -9.04 -10.75
N ILE A 93 -2.78 -7.71 -10.86
CA ILE A 93 -3.77 -6.84 -10.20
C ILE A 93 -5.19 -7.21 -10.66
N ARG A 94 -5.40 -7.42 -11.97
CA ARG A 94 -6.68 -7.88 -12.49
C ARG A 94 -7.12 -9.19 -11.82
N GLU A 95 -6.21 -10.16 -11.71
CA GLU A 95 -6.54 -11.45 -11.10
C GLU A 95 -6.88 -11.32 -9.61
N ILE A 96 -6.18 -10.45 -8.89
CA ILE A 96 -6.49 -10.14 -7.48
C ILE A 96 -7.91 -9.58 -7.37
N LEU A 97 -8.25 -8.61 -8.22
CA LEU A 97 -9.55 -7.95 -8.16
C LEU A 97 -10.69 -8.88 -8.59
N MET A 98 -10.43 -9.81 -9.52
CA MET A 98 -11.39 -10.85 -9.87
C MET A 98 -11.65 -11.79 -8.69
N GLN A 99 -10.61 -12.13 -7.94
CA GLN A 99 -10.73 -12.92 -6.71
C GLN A 99 -11.58 -12.18 -5.67
N VAL A 100 -11.35 -10.87 -5.50
CA VAL A 100 -12.16 -10.01 -4.63
C VAL A 100 -13.63 -10.04 -5.04
N ALA A 101 -13.91 -9.98 -6.34
CA ALA A 101 -15.29 -10.00 -6.86
C ALA A 101 -16.04 -11.25 -6.41
N ILE A 102 -15.38 -12.39 -6.42
CA ILE A 102 -16.00 -13.68 -6.08
C ILE A 102 -16.18 -13.84 -4.56
N TYR A 103 -15.18 -13.47 -3.78
CA TYR A 103 -15.19 -13.73 -2.35
C TYR A 103 -15.75 -12.59 -1.50
N ALA A 104 -15.75 -11.34 -2.02
CA ALA A 104 -16.20 -10.17 -1.25
C ALA A 104 -17.35 -9.40 -1.94
N GLY A 105 -17.67 -9.73 -3.18
CA GLY A 105 -18.79 -9.12 -3.89
C GLY A 105 -18.38 -8.22 -5.04
N MET A 106 -19.22 -8.19 -6.07
CA MET A 106 -19.01 -7.41 -7.29
C MET A 106 -18.86 -5.90 -7.05
N PRO A 107 -19.65 -5.26 -6.14
CA PRO A 107 -19.53 -3.82 -5.96
C PRO A 107 -18.14 -3.38 -5.51
N ALA A 108 -17.50 -4.11 -4.60
CA ALA A 108 -16.13 -3.79 -4.16
C ALA A 108 -15.15 -3.89 -5.35
N ALA A 109 -15.29 -4.92 -6.17
CA ALA A 109 -14.44 -5.11 -7.33
C ALA A 109 -14.66 -4.04 -8.40
N VAL A 110 -15.90 -3.64 -8.65
CA VAL A 110 -16.22 -2.59 -9.63
C VAL A 110 -15.49 -1.30 -9.28
N ASP A 111 -15.58 -0.84 -8.04
CA ASP A 111 -14.89 0.36 -7.58
C ASP A 111 -13.37 0.21 -7.66
N SER A 112 -12.86 -0.95 -7.27
CA SER A 112 -11.41 -1.19 -7.28
C SER A 112 -10.84 -1.25 -8.70
N PHE A 113 -11.56 -1.83 -9.65
CA PHE A 113 -11.16 -1.82 -11.07
C PHE A 113 -11.11 -0.40 -11.62
N ARG A 114 -12.10 0.44 -11.28
CA ARG A 114 -12.12 1.84 -11.69
C ARG A 114 -10.91 2.59 -11.15
N ILE A 115 -10.62 2.41 -9.86
CA ILE A 115 -9.46 3.06 -9.20
C ILE A 115 -8.15 2.58 -9.83
N ALA A 116 -8.02 1.28 -10.08
CA ALA A 116 -6.82 0.73 -10.72
C ALA A 116 -6.61 1.33 -12.11
N ARG A 117 -7.68 1.44 -12.91
CA ARG A 117 -7.60 2.06 -14.23
C ARG A 117 -7.15 3.52 -14.15
N GLU A 118 -7.66 4.26 -13.18
CA GLU A 118 -7.25 5.65 -12.96
C GLU A 118 -5.75 5.75 -12.62
N VAL A 119 -5.27 4.87 -11.76
CA VAL A 119 -3.84 4.81 -11.41
C VAL A 119 -2.99 4.49 -12.63
N PHE A 120 -3.39 3.51 -13.43
CA PHE A 120 -2.65 3.13 -14.64
C PHE A 120 -2.61 4.29 -15.65
N THR A 121 -3.72 5.00 -15.80
CA THR A 121 -3.80 6.17 -16.68
C THR A 121 -2.86 7.28 -16.21
N GLU A 122 -2.80 7.56 -14.91
CA GLU A 122 -1.87 8.55 -14.34
C GLU A 122 -0.41 8.17 -14.65
N ILE A 123 -0.06 6.91 -14.43
CA ILE A 123 1.30 6.41 -14.67
C ILE A 123 1.66 6.52 -16.15
N ASP A 124 0.74 6.15 -17.03
CA ASP A 124 0.98 6.17 -18.48
C ASP A 124 1.15 7.59 -19.03
N LYS A 125 0.55 8.59 -18.38
CA LYS A 125 0.72 10.01 -18.74
C LYS A 125 2.03 10.61 -18.21
N GLY A 126 2.50 10.08 -17.13
CA GLY A 126 3.66 10.60 -16.42
C GLY A 126 4.96 10.25 -17.01
#